data_3667fc73735205c0da97f93601c6bc85
#
_entry.id   3667fc73735205c0da97f93601c6bc85
#
_cell.length_a   1.000
_cell.length_b   1.000
_cell.length_c   1.000
_cell.angle_alpha   90.00
_cell.angle_beta   90.00
_cell.angle_gamma   90.00
#
_symmetry.space_group_name_H-M   'P 1'
#
loop_
_entity.id
_entity.type
_entity.pdbx_description
1 polymer ?
#
loop_
_entity_poly.entity_id
_entity_poly.type
_entity_poly.pdbx_seq_one_letter_code
_entity_poly.pdbx_strand_id
1 'polypeptide(L)'
;MSHPISFHSKQYIPLPSPFGEGLGVRLLLFLLSFLPSLFLSAQSFRKEIDAQPELSASNYLAYPAPSGRLTPPPAGYVPVYISHYGRHGSRYLIRKEQYIRPLRVLERADSAGVLTDAGRDAAAKIRRMLAESYNRWGELTPLGAEQHRRIARRMYERFPSVFSGPVWVDARSTVVIRCILSMENELQELLRCNPRLQIRHDASEHDMYYMNLSDEKLARQKENDEVKTTMKEWDGQHLDCRPLLSRLFTDTAYAGRNIDAPQLAHDLFSLAGIVQNSEIRHSLSLYSLFTPDERYRLWQRANIWWYLHYGAAPQNGGTQPFSQRNLLRNIITTADSCLALSRPGATLRFGHETMVMPLTCLLDLNGSGIQVFCVDSLEAKGWIGSRIFPMAANIQLVFYRNPRRPHADVLVKALLNEEEATMPLPATATPFYYRW
;
A
#
# COMPACT_ATOMS: atom_id res chain seq x y z
N MET A 1 -3.74 -82.35 1.42
CA MET A 1 -3.46 -82.86 2.80
C MET A 1 -3.16 -81.63 3.62
N SER A 2 -4.06 -81.25 4.44
CA SER A 2 -4.11 -80.08 5.30
C SER A 2 -3.56 -80.41 6.69
N HIS A 3 -2.76 -79.54 7.24
CA HIS A 3 -2.55 -79.50 8.65
C HIS A 3 -2.65 -78.04 9.15
N PRO A 4 -3.39 -77.80 10.25
CA PRO A 4 -3.59 -76.44 10.80
C PRO A 4 -2.54 -76.15 11.83
N ILE A 5 -2.08 -74.89 11.86
CA ILE A 5 -1.17 -74.32 12.85
C ILE A 5 -2.01 -73.63 13.94
N SER A 6 -1.76 -74.07 15.15
CA SER A 6 -2.33 -73.65 16.42
C SER A 6 -1.91 -72.23 16.81
N PHE A 7 -2.85 -71.38 17.18
CA PHE A 7 -2.61 -70.04 17.76
C PHE A 7 -2.49 -70.17 19.30
N HIS A 8 -1.35 -69.79 19.83
CA HIS A 8 -1.18 -69.58 21.25
C HIS A 8 -1.57 -68.15 21.62
N SER A 9 -2.55 -68.02 22.50
CA SER A 9 -2.97 -66.78 23.13
C SER A 9 -1.93 -66.31 24.14
N LYS A 10 -1.31 -65.11 23.91
CA LYS A 10 -0.57 -64.41 24.93
C LYS A 10 -1.49 -63.42 25.68
N GLN A 11 -1.60 -63.62 26.96
CA GLN A 11 -2.25 -62.67 27.88
C GLN A 11 -1.52 -61.36 27.91
N TYR A 12 -2.25 -60.26 27.68
CA TYR A 12 -1.78 -58.90 27.87
C TYR A 12 -2.03 -58.47 29.33
N ILE A 13 -0.97 -58.07 30.00
CA ILE A 13 -1.02 -57.38 31.29
C ILE A 13 -1.09 -55.88 30.98
N PRO A 14 -2.07 -55.10 31.48
CA PRO A 14 -2.14 -53.68 31.25
C PRO A 14 -1.14 -52.95 32.17
N LEU A 15 -0.25 -52.14 31.55
CA LEU A 15 0.56 -51.14 32.24
C LEU A 15 -0.26 -49.88 32.56
N PRO A 16 -0.07 -49.24 33.71
CA PRO A 16 -0.80 -48.04 34.08
C PRO A 16 -0.40 -46.84 33.21
N SER A 17 -1.39 -46.08 32.70
CA SER A 17 -1.27 -44.87 31.93
C SER A 17 -0.73 -43.71 32.79
N PRO A 18 0.32 -42.98 32.36
CA PRO A 18 0.79 -41.77 33.04
C PRO A 18 0.34 -40.52 32.24
N PHE A 19 -0.94 -40.33 31.99
CA PHE A 19 -1.38 -39.04 31.49
C PHE A 19 -2.44 -38.46 32.42
N GLY A 20 -1.95 -37.63 33.32
CA GLY A 20 -2.76 -36.75 34.14
C GLY A 20 -3.44 -35.67 33.28
N GLU A 21 -4.61 -35.27 33.72
CA GLU A 21 -5.58 -34.34 33.14
C GLU A 21 -5.08 -32.89 33.00
N GLY A 22 -3.89 -32.65 32.46
CA GLY A 22 -3.35 -31.29 32.36
C GLY A 22 -3.14 -30.72 30.95
N LEU A 23 -3.05 -31.59 29.91
CA LEU A 23 -2.72 -31.12 28.55
C LEU A 23 -3.90 -30.58 27.75
N GLY A 24 -5.10 -31.13 27.98
CA GLY A 24 -6.29 -30.67 27.24
C GLY A 24 -6.73 -29.26 27.57
N VAL A 25 -6.63 -28.86 28.84
CA VAL A 25 -7.01 -27.52 29.31
C VAL A 25 -5.99 -26.45 28.88
N ARG A 26 -4.70 -26.81 28.83
CA ARG A 26 -3.64 -25.90 28.36
C ARG A 26 -3.69 -25.67 26.84
N LEU A 27 -4.06 -26.67 26.05
CA LEU A 27 -4.23 -26.52 24.59
C LEU A 27 -5.48 -25.71 24.25
N LEU A 28 -6.57 -25.87 25.03
CA LEU A 28 -7.79 -25.06 24.85
C LEU A 28 -7.58 -23.59 25.27
N LEU A 29 -6.80 -23.33 26.31
CA LEU A 29 -6.44 -21.96 26.73
C LEU A 29 -5.47 -21.29 25.75
N PHE A 30 -4.60 -22.05 25.06
CA PHE A 30 -3.74 -21.50 24.00
C PHE A 30 -4.53 -21.18 22.72
N LEU A 31 -5.54 -21.99 22.35
CA LEU A 31 -6.43 -21.71 21.21
C LEU A 31 -7.39 -20.54 21.49
N LEU A 32 -7.85 -20.37 22.74
CA LEU A 32 -8.71 -19.26 23.15
C LEU A 32 -7.94 -17.92 23.28
N SER A 33 -6.62 -17.94 23.52
CA SER A 33 -5.80 -16.72 23.57
C SER A 33 -5.42 -16.18 22.19
N PHE A 34 -5.50 -16.98 21.12
CA PHE A 34 -5.24 -16.53 19.74
C PHE A 34 -6.48 -15.95 19.03
N LEU A 35 -7.70 -16.28 19.47
CA LEU A 35 -8.94 -15.76 18.88
C LEU A 35 -9.21 -14.27 19.16
N PRO A 36 -8.89 -13.69 20.33
CA PRO A 36 -9.16 -12.27 20.56
C PRO A 36 -8.23 -11.32 19.81
N SER A 37 -7.02 -11.72 19.43
CA SER A 37 -6.10 -10.84 18.71
C SER A 37 -6.47 -10.58 17.25
N LEU A 38 -7.18 -11.50 16.61
CA LEU A 38 -7.69 -11.32 15.24
C LEU A 38 -8.91 -10.39 15.18
N PHE A 39 -9.78 -10.43 16.19
CA PHE A 39 -10.91 -9.50 16.31
C PHE A 39 -10.49 -8.08 16.76
N LEU A 40 -9.39 -7.95 17.53
CA LEU A 40 -8.87 -6.64 17.94
C LEU A 40 -8.31 -5.83 16.78
N SER A 41 -7.76 -6.46 15.74
CA SER A 41 -7.15 -5.71 14.63
C SER A 41 -8.19 -5.08 13.70
N ALA A 42 -9.31 -5.74 13.41
CA ALA A 42 -10.39 -5.19 12.58
C ALA A 42 -11.15 -4.05 13.28
N GLN A 43 -11.47 -4.22 14.58
CA GLN A 43 -12.04 -3.12 15.39
C GLN A 43 -11.08 -1.94 15.57
N SER A 44 -9.78 -2.15 15.38
CA SER A 44 -8.76 -1.12 15.55
C SER A 44 -8.75 -0.13 14.38
N PHE A 45 -8.79 -0.58 13.11
CA PHE A 45 -8.68 0.34 11.99
C PHE A 45 -9.94 1.20 11.77
N ARG A 46 -11.12 0.65 12.01
CA ARG A 46 -12.35 1.45 12.05
C ARG A 46 -12.26 2.58 13.09
N LYS A 47 -11.76 2.29 14.30
CA LYS A 47 -11.54 3.32 15.34
C LYS A 47 -10.50 4.36 14.91
N GLU A 48 -9.45 3.93 14.20
CA GLU A 48 -8.46 4.86 13.65
C GLU A 48 -9.11 5.81 12.62
N ILE A 49 -9.93 5.29 11.68
CA ILE A 49 -10.69 6.10 10.72
C ILE A 49 -11.68 7.03 11.42
N ASP A 50 -12.36 6.59 12.49
CA ASP A 50 -13.29 7.41 13.22
C ASP A 50 -12.58 8.57 13.94
N ALA A 51 -11.40 8.32 14.48
CA ALA A 51 -10.56 9.33 15.11
C ALA A 51 -9.88 10.27 14.10
N GLN A 52 -9.47 9.74 12.94
CA GLN A 52 -8.77 10.48 11.89
C GLN A 52 -9.36 10.10 10.52
N PRO A 53 -10.38 10.84 10.03
CA PRO A 53 -11.08 10.54 8.77
C PRO A 53 -10.18 10.39 7.54
N GLU A 54 -9.05 11.09 7.52
CA GLU A 54 -8.07 11.08 6.45
C GLU A 54 -7.49 9.68 6.18
N LEU A 55 -7.45 8.80 7.19
CA LEU A 55 -7.01 7.41 7.04
C LEU A 55 -7.91 6.60 6.10
N SER A 56 -9.16 7.04 5.89
CA SER A 56 -10.09 6.40 4.95
C SER A 56 -9.78 6.70 3.48
N ALA A 57 -8.80 7.55 3.18
CA ALA A 57 -8.51 8.01 1.82
C ALA A 57 -7.90 6.94 0.89
N SER A 58 -7.65 5.72 1.38
CA SER A 58 -7.07 4.63 0.59
C SER A 58 -5.76 5.05 -0.10
N ASN A 59 -5.66 4.93 -1.43
CA ASN A 59 -4.49 5.33 -2.21
C ASN A 59 -4.25 6.86 -2.26
N TYR A 60 -5.16 7.66 -1.73
CA TYR A 60 -4.98 9.12 -1.58
C TYR A 60 -4.46 9.53 -0.20
N LEU A 61 -4.22 8.59 0.70
CA LEU A 61 -3.62 8.90 1.99
C LEU A 61 -2.27 9.61 1.77
N ALA A 62 -2.09 10.80 2.33
CA ALA A 62 -0.80 11.49 2.34
C ALA A 62 0.24 10.65 3.08
N TYR A 63 1.51 10.74 2.66
CA TYR A 63 2.57 9.92 3.25
C TYR A 63 2.68 10.17 4.76
N PRO A 64 2.50 9.12 5.59
CA PRO A 64 2.64 9.25 7.03
C PRO A 64 4.11 9.40 7.42
N ALA A 65 4.38 10.14 8.49
CA ALA A 65 5.72 10.16 9.05
C ALA A 65 6.05 8.79 9.67
N PRO A 66 7.22 8.20 9.34
CA PRO A 66 7.64 6.96 9.98
C PRO A 66 7.91 7.20 11.48
N SER A 67 7.46 6.27 12.33
CA SER A 67 7.52 6.40 13.78
C SER A 67 8.55 5.48 14.42
N GLY A 68 8.92 4.39 13.73
CA GLY A 68 9.75 3.32 14.27
C GLY A 68 11.25 3.64 14.28
N ARG A 69 11.94 3.15 15.32
CA ARG A 69 13.40 3.00 15.28
C ARG A 69 13.74 1.67 14.62
N LEU A 70 14.72 1.70 13.72
CA LEU A 70 15.18 0.48 13.07
C LEU A 70 16.02 -0.37 14.03
N THR A 71 15.80 -1.69 13.99
CA THR A 71 16.65 -2.67 14.68
C THR A 71 18.10 -2.49 14.25
N PRO A 72 19.06 -2.33 15.16
CA PRO A 72 20.48 -2.20 14.82
C PRO A 72 20.99 -3.39 14.02
N PRO A 73 21.97 -3.18 13.12
CA PRO A 73 22.57 -4.29 12.38
C PRO A 73 23.33 -5.25 13.32
N PRO A 74 23.51 -6.53 12.93
CA PRO A 74 24.39 -7.43 13.63
C PRO A 74 25.79 -6.84 13.80
N ALA A 75 26.47 -7.22 14.89
CA ALA A 75 27.77 -6.66 15.24
C ALA A 75 28.77 -6.74 14.07
N GLY A 76 29.36 -5.59 13.73
CA GLY A 76 30.34 -5.43 12.66
C GLY A 76 29.75 -5.24 11.26
N TYR A 77 28.44 -5.35 11.07
CA TYR A 77 27.79 -5.07 9.80
C TYR A 77 27.47 -3.58 9.65
N VAL A 78 27.73 -3.05 8.45
CA VAL A 78 27.42 -1.67 8.07
C VAL A 78 26.62 -1.64 6.77
N PRO A 79 25.68 -0.70 6.60
CA PRO A 79 24.97 -0.56 5.35
C PRO A 79 25.91 -0.07 4.25
N VAL A 80 25.83 -0.69 3.06
CA VAL A 80 26.73 -0.41 1.93
C VAL A 80 26.00 -0.07 0.64
N TYR A 81 24.73 -0.49 0.49
CA TYR A 81 23.94 -0.27 -0.72
C TYR A 81 22.46 -0.16 -0.37
N ILE A 82 21.74 0.67 -1.13
CA ILE A 82 20.28 0.78 -1.06
C ILE A 82 19.69 0.59 -2.46
N SER A 83 18.73 -0.33 -2.59
CA SER A 83 17.82 -0.41 -3.73
C SER A 83 16.45 0.10 -3.32
N HIS A 84 15.99 1.18 -3.93
CA HIS A 84 14.73 1.85 -3.62
C HIS A 84 13.77 1.75 -4.79
N TYR A 85 12.47 1.56 -4.52
CA TYR A 85 11.38 1.82 -5.43
C TYR A 85 10.32 2.68 -4.72
N GLY A 86 10.05 3.88 -5.25
CA GLY A 86 9.10 4.83 -4.71
C GLY A 86 7.93 5.12 -5.65
N ARG A 87 6.73 5.27 -5.08
CA ARG A 87 5.58 5.89 -5.72
C ARG A 87 5.80 7.40 -5.78
N HIS A 88 5.29 8.09 -6.81
CA HIS A 88 5.22 9.56 -6.83
C HIS A 88 4.57 10.12 -5.55
N GLY A 89 4.92 11.33 -5.16
CA GLY A 89 4.35 12.04 -4.02
C GLY A 89 2.89 12.44 -4.19
N SER A 90 2.38 13.16 -3.22
CA SER A 90 1.04 13.78 -3.26
C SER A 90 0.80 14.53 -4.56
N ARG A 91 -0.38 14.36 -5.15
CA ARG A 91 -0.77 14.91 -6.45
C ARG A 91 -2.22 15.37 -6.47
N TYR A 92 -2.58 16.16 -7.47
CA TYR A 92 -3.98 16.41 -7.81
C TYR A 92 -4.63 15.17 -8.46
N LEU A 93 -5.97 15.12 -8.53
CA LEU A 93 -6.67 14.08 -9.29
C LEU A 93 -6.23 14.12 -10.76
N ILE A 94 -6.18 12.95 -11.40
CA ILE A 94 -5.54 12.79 -12.71
C ILE A 94 -6.37 13.32 -13.90
N ARG A 95 -7.66 13.55 -13.70
CA ARG A 95 -8.58 14.03 -14.74
C ARG A 95 -9.49 15.13 -14.22
N LYS A 96 -9.71 16.15 -15.03
CA LYS A 96 -10.65 17.24 -14.80
C LYS A 96 -12.05 16.73 -14.44
N GLU A 97 -12.49 15.67 -15.13
CA GLU A 97 -13.83 15.10 -14.95
C GLU A 97 -14.09 14.56 -13.54
N GLN A 98 -13.06 14.19 -12.80
CA GLN A 98 -13.21 13.73 -11.42
C GLN A 98 -13.66 14.87 -10.47
N TYR A 99 -13.44 16.13 -10.84
CA TYR A 99 -13.95 17.29 -10.12
C TYR A 99 -15.28 17.78 -10.72
N ILE A 100 -15.38 17.81 -12.05
CA ILE A 100 -16.51 18.43 -12.74
C ILE A 100 -17.77 17.55 -12.68
N ARG A 101 -17.65 16.22 -12.76
CA ARG A 101 -18.81 15.32 -12.74
C ARG A 101 -19.66 15.50 -11.48
N PRO A 102 -19.15 15.36 -10.25
CA PRO A 102 -19.95 15.58 -9.05
C PRO A 102 -20.42 17.03 -8.93
N LEU A 103 -19.61 18.02 -9.33
CA LEU A 103 -20.02 19.42 -9.33
C LEU A 103 -21.23 19.67 -10.22
N ARG A 104 -21.25 19.16 -11.45
CA ARG A 104 -22.39 19.30 -12.38
C ARG A 104 -23.68 18.66 -11.84
N VAL A 105 -23.56 17.53 -11.12
CA VAL A 105 -24.71 16.90 -10.46
C VAL A 105 -25.33 17.86 -9.44
N LEU A 106 -24.49 18.42 -8.58
CA LEU A 106 -24.93 19.38 -7.55
C LEU A 106 -25.50 20.69 -8.16
N GLU A 107 -24.84 21.24 -9.19
CA GLU A 107 -25.29 22.46 -9.87
C GLU A 107 -26.62 22.29 -10.58
N ARG A 108 -26.88 21.16 -11.21
CA ARG A 108 -28.19 20.85 -11.81
C ARG A 108 -29.30 20.78 -10.75
N ALA A 109 -29.01 20.14 -9.61
CA ALA A 109 -29.95 20.05 -8.49
C ALA A 109 -30.22 21.43 -7.86
N ASP A 110 -29.21 22.28 -7.75
CA ASP A 110 -29.35 23.66 -7.28
C ASP A 110 -30.24 24.49 -8.21
N SER A 111 -30.00 24.40 -9.52
CA SER A 111 -30.83 25.03 -10.55
C SER A 111 -32.28 24.53 -10.56
N ALA A 112 -32.51 23.28 -10.14
CA ALA A 112 -33.86 22.72 -9.97
C ALA A 112 -34.50 23.07 -8.61
N GLY A 113 -33.80 23.80 -7.72
CA GLY A 113 -34.28 24.18 -6.40
C GLY A 113 -34.36 23.02 -5.40
N VAL A 114 -33.68 21.91 -5.65
CA VAL A 114 -33.76 20.70 -4.84
C VAL A 114 -32.46 20.37 -4.08
N LEU A 115 -31.50 21.29 -4.04
CA LEU A 115 -30.25 21.11 -3.31
C LEU A 115 -30.39 21.64 -1.87
N THR A 116 -29.86 20.91 -0.90
CA THR A 116 -29.78 21.36 0.50
C THR A 116 -28.64 22.36 0.71
N ASP A 117 -28.56 22.98 1.90
CA ASP A 117 -27.41 23.82 2.27
C ASP A 117 -26.11 23.01 2.31
N ALA A 118 -26.16 21.76 2.76
CA ALA A 118 -25.01 20.85 2.73
C ALA A 118 -24.54 20.55 1.29
N GLY A 119 -25.50 20.38 0.37
CA GLY A 119 -25.20 20.23 -1.07
C GLY A 119 -24.56 21.47 -1.66
N ARG A 120 -25.06 22.67 -1.32
CA ARG A 120 -24.49 23.96 -1.75
C ARG A 120 -23.08 24.18 -1.21
N ASP A 121 -22.84 23.86 0.07
CA ASP A 121 -21.51 23.91 0.68
C ASP A 121 -20.54 22.95 -0.02
N ALA A 122 -20.97 21.71 -0.30
CA ALA A 122 -20.17 20.74 -1.06
C ALA A 122 -19.81 21.27 -2.45
N ALA A 123 -20.77 21.84 -3.19
CA ALA A 123 -20.51 22.43 -4.51
C ALA A 123 -19.51 23.60 -4.42
N ALA A 124 -19.63 24.46 -3.43
CA ALA A 124 -18.70 25.58 -3.19
C ALA A 124 -17.28 25.07 -2.89
N LYS A 125 -17.14 24.05 -2.06
CA LYS A 125 -15.85 23.40 -1.76
C LYS A 125 -15.23 22.76 -2.99
N ILE A 126 -16.02 22.05 -3.81
CA ILE A 126 -15.53 21.43 -5.07
C ILE A 126 -15.07 22.51 -6.06
N ARG A 127 -15.76 23.64 -6.18
CA ARG A 127 -15.30 24.77 -7.01
C ARG A 127 -13.94 25.30 -6.56
N ARG A 128 -13.68 25.40 -5.25
CA ARG A 128 -12.38 25.80 -4.72
C ARG A 128 -11.28 24.78 -5.08
N MET A 129 -11.58 23.48 -4.93
CA MET A 129 -10.64 22.41 -5.33
C MET A 129 -10.34 22.44 -6.84
N LEU A 130 -11.38 22.67 -7.64
CA LEU A 130 -11.25 22.78 -9.11
C LEU A 130 -10.40 24.00 -9.50
N ALA A 131 -10.56 25.14 -8.83
CA ALA A 131 -9.78 26.36 -9.07
C ALA A 131 -8.30 26.15 -8.71
N GLU A 132 -7.99 25.52 -7.58
CA GLU A 132 -6.61 25.22 -7.17
C GLU A 132 -5.93 24.26 -8.14
N SER A 133 -6.66 23.24 -8.60
CA SER A 133 -6.13 22.21 -9.50
C SER A 133 -6.22 22.57 -10.99
N TYR A 134 -6.62 23.76 -11.33
CA TYR A 134 -6.84 24.16 -12.73
C TYR A 134 -5.57 24.00 -13.58
N ASN A 135 -5.70 23.25 -14.68
CA ASN A 135 -4.61 22.85 -15.57
C ASN A 135 -3.43 22.12 -14.91
N ARG A 136 -3.65 21.52 -13.72
CA ARG A 136 -2.66 20.76 -12.97
C ARG A 136 -3.10 19.30 -12.70
N TRP A 137 -3.91 18.75 -13.59
CA TRP A 137 -4.45 17.40 -13.45
C TRP A 137 -3.34 16.35 -13.41
N GLY A 138 -3.30 15.58 -12.32
CA GLY A 138 -2.30 14.53 -12.09
C GLY A 138 -0.88 15.03 -11.79
N GLU A 139 -0.68 16.34 -11.65
CA GLU A 139 0.63 16.90 -11.30
C GLU A 139 0.95 16.72 -9.82
N LEU A 140 2.25 16.66 -9.53
CA LEU A 140 2.77 16.67 -8.17
C LEU A 140 2.40 17.97 -7.46
N THR A 141 1.92 17.86 -6.20
CA THR A 141 1.69 19.04 -5.37
C THR A 141 2.97 19.47 -4.63
N PRO A 142 3.01 20.70 -4.08
CA PRO A 142 4.12 21.10 -3.19
C PRO A 142 4.34 20.14 -2.03
N LEU A 143 3.24 19.58 -1.46
CA LEU A 143 3.33 18.55 -0.43
C LEU A 143 4.03 17.29 -0.96
N GLY A 144 3.72 16.87 -2.19
CA GLY A 144 4.36 15.69 -2.80
C GLY A 144 5.86 15.87 -2.99
N ALA A 145 6.29 17.04 -3.43
CA ALA A 145 7.70 17.40 -3.52
C ALA A 145 8.39 17.36 -2.14
N GLU A 146 7.75 17.91 -1.13
CA GLU A 146 8.27 17.91 0.24
C GLU A 146 8.36 16.50 0.85
N GLN A 147 7.40 15.61 0.55
CA GLN A 147 7.44 14.21 0.97
C GLN A 147 8.73 13.53 0.48
N HIS A 148 9.08 13.69 -0.79
CA HIS A 148 10.29 13.11 -1.36
C HIS A 148 11.57 13.71 -0.79
N ARG A 149 11.63 15.02 -0.57
CA ARG A 149 12.77 15.63 0.14
C ARG A 149 12.96 15.06 1.54
N ARG A 150 11.87 14.86 2.29
CA ARG A 150 11.92 14.28 3.64
C ARG A 150 12.35 12.81 3.62
N ILE A 151 11.87 12.00 2.67
CA ILE A 151 12.29 10.61 2.50
C ILE A 151 13.80 10.55 2.23
N ALA A 152 14.29 11.34 1.27
CA ALA A 152 15.71 11.40 0.93
C ALA A 152 16.59 11.80 2.12
N ARG A 153 16.17 12.82 2.89
CA ARG A 153 16.88 13.26 4.08
C ARG A 153 16.99 12.16 5.13
N ARG A 154 15.85 11.50 5.45
CA ARG A 154 15.85 10.39 6.43
C ARG A 154 16.65 9.20 5.93
N MET A 155 16.62 8.89 4.63
CA MET A 155 17.44 7.83 4.02
C MET A 155 18.93 8.14 4.22
N TYR A 156 19.35 9.38 3.96
CA TYR A 156 20.73 9.82 4.17
C TYR A 156 21.13 9.74 5.65
N GLU A 157 20.28 10.24 6.56
CA GLU A 157 20.54 10.28 8.00
C GLU A 157 20.60 8.89 8.64
N ARG A 158 19.74 7.97 8.18
CA ARG A 158 19.67 6.57 8.67
C ARG A 158 20.82 5.69 8.14
N PHE A 159 21.29 5.98 6.93
CA PHE A 159 22.29 5.15 6.25
C PHE A 159 23.48 5.97 5.73
N PRO A 160 24.14 6.76 6.58
CA PRO A 160 25.16 7.72 6.13
C PRO A 160 26.36 7.06 5.44
N SER A 161 26.69 5.80 5.77
CA SER A 161 27.81 5.08 5.15
C SER A 161 27.56 4.78 3.66
N VAL A 162 26.29 4.61 3.25
CA VAL A 162 25.92 4.38 1.85
C VAL A 162 26.23 5.62 0.99
N PHE A 163 26.06 6.80 1.55
CA PHE A 163 26.19 8.09 0.85
C PHE A 163 27.48 8.84 1.19
N SER A 164 28.46 8.19 1.83
CA SER A 164 29.69 8.82 2.27
C SER A 164 30.68 9.01 1.11
N GLY A 165 31.13 10.24 0.90
CA GLY A 165 32.12 10.60 -0.11
C GLY A 165 31.54 10.63 -1.55
N PRO A 166 32.40 10.48 -2.57
CA PRO A 166 31.98 10.46 -3.97
C PRO A 166 31.47 9.07 -4.35
N VAL A 167 30.19 8.78 -4.11
CA VAL A 167 29.53 7.52 -4.48
C VAL A 167 28.49 7.78 -5.56
N TRP A 168 28.22 6.75 -6.35
CA TRP A 168 27.20 6.80 -7.40
C TRP A 168 25.80 6.59 -6.84
N VAL A 169 24.88 7.44 -7.31
CA VAL A 169 23.44 7.25 -7.15
C VAL A 169 22.83 7.17 -8.55
N ASP A 170 22.33 5.99 -8.93
CA ASP A 170 21.65 5.80 -10.19
C ASP A 170 20.14 5.86 -9.97
N ALA A 171 19.45 6.77 -10.64
CA ALA A 171 18.01 6.99 -10.47
C ALA A 171 17.26 6.80 -11.79
N ARG A 172 16.11 6.14 -11.74
CA ARG A 172 15.21 5.94 -12.88
C ARG A 172 13.79 6.32 -12.51
N SER A 173 13.09 6.97 -13.44
CA SER A 173 11.68 7.30 -13.31
C SER A 173 10.89 6.73 -14.47
N THR A 174 9.59 6.47 -14.26
CA THR A 174 8.66 6.38 -15.40
C THR A 174 8.61 7.73 -16.12
N VAL A 175 8.20 7.73 -17.39
CA VAL A 175 8.12 8.95 -18.23
C VAL A 175 7.00 9.93 -17.82
N VAL A 176 6.37 9.69 -16.69
CA VAL A 176 5.27 10.51 -16.17
C VAL A 176 5.84 11.66 -15.32
N ILE A 177 5.49 12.90 -15.65
CA ILE A 177 6.06 14.13 -15.07
C ILE A 177 6.09 14.10 -13.53
N ARG A 178 5.00 13.70 -12.86
CA ARG A 178 4.98 13.63 -11.38
C ARG A 178 6.00 12.65 -10.78
N CYS A 179 6.32 11.57 -11.52
CA CYS A 179 7.34 10.61 -11.07
C CYS A 179 8.74 11.19 -11.28
N ILE A 180 8.98 11.85 -12.42
CA ILE A 180 10.23 12.56 -12.69
C ILE A 180 10.48 13.64 -11.63
N LEU A 181 9.48 14.47 -11.34
CA LEU A 181 9.61 15.51 -10.33
C LEU A 181 9.79 14.93 -8.91
N SER A 182 9.20 13.77 -8.61
CA SER A 182 9.44 13.06 -7.35
C SER A 182 10.90 12.63 -7.24
N MET A 183 11.44 12.02 -8.30
CA MET A 183 12.86 11.66 -8.41
C MET A 183 13.77 12.88 -8.19
N GLU A 184 13.52 13.95 -8.93
CA GLU A 184 14.34 15.17 -8.85
C GLU A 184 14.36 15.77 -7.44
N ASN A 185 13.23 15.79 -6.73
CA ASN A 185 13.18 16.30 -5.36
C ASN A 185 13.99 15.45 -4.38
N GLU A 186 14.02 14.10 -4.54
CA GLU A 186 14.91 13.26 -3.73
C GLU A 186 16.38 13.48 -4.06
N LEU A 187 16.72 13.55 -5.36
CA LEU A 187 18.10 13.75 -5.80
C LEU A 187 18.68 15.08 -5.36
N GLN A 188 17.87 16.15 -5.48
CA GLN A 188 18.28 17.48 -5.00
C GLN A 188 18.54 17.49 -3.50
N GLU A 189 17.72 16.82 -2.70
CA GLU A 189 17.93 16.74 -1.26
C GLU A 189 19.15 15.89 -0.90
N LEU A 190 19.39 14.76 -1.59
CA LEU A 190 20.62 13.98 -1.40
C LEU A 190 21.87 14.79 -1.73
N LEU A 191 21.85 15.56 -2.83
CA LEU A 191 22.96 16.48 -3.19
C LEU A 191 23.15 17.60 -2.15
N ARG A 192 22.05 18.10 -1.57
CA ARG A 192 22.13 19.08 -0.49
C ARG A 192 22.80 18.49 0.76
N CYS A 193 22.55 17.20 1.06
CA CYS A 193 23.19 16.49 2.17
C CYS A 193 24.64 16.13 1.87
N ASN A 194 24.96 15.74 0.63
CA ASN A 194 26.34 15.47 0.20
C ASN A 194 26.59 15.93 -1.25
N PRO A 195 27.18 17.12 -1.45
CA PRO A 195 27.47 17.66 -2.80
C PRO A 195 28.49 16.86 -3.61
N ARG A 196 29.16 15.87 -3.02
CA ARG A 196 30.14 15.01 -3.72
C ARG A 196 29.50 13.77 -4.37
N LEU A 197 28.19 13.55 -4.20
CA LEU A 197 27.51 12.44 -4.85
C LEU A 197 27.60 12.56 -6.37
N GLN A 198 27.81 11.43 -7.02
CA GLN A 198 27.81 11.32 -8.47
C GLN A 198 26.45 10.77 -8.91
N ILE A 199 25.59 11.65 -9.41
CA ILE A 199 24.21 11.27 -9.77
C ILE A 199 24.15 11.00 -11.26
N ARG A 200 23.54 9.86 -11.62
CA ARG A 200 23.07 9.54 -12.95
C ARG A 200 21.58 9.28 -12.89
N HIS A 201 20.80 9.96 -13.68
CA HIS A 201 19.34 9.81 -13.69
C HIS A 201 18.80 9.81 -15.11
N ASP A 202 17.64 9.14 -15.28
CA ASP A 202 16.96 9.07 -16.57
C ASP A 202 15.47 8.76 -16.39
N ALA A 203 14.67 9.11 -17.39
CA ALA A 203 13.27 8.75 -17.55
C ALA A 203 13.03 8.42 -19.01
N SER A 204 13.04 7.14 -19.36
CA SER A 204 13.04 6.66 -20.74
C SER A 204 12.01 5.57 -20.96
N GLU A 205 11.36 5.58 -22.14
CA GLU A 205 10.52 4.48 -22.62
C GLU A 205 11.28 3.14 -22.67
N HIS A 206 12.60 3.19 -22.87
CA HIS A 206 13.47 2.01 -22.83
C HIS A 206 13.36 1.24 -21.51
N ASP A 207 13.14 1.92 -20.41
CA ASP A 207 13.07 1.32 -19.08
C ASP A 207 11.64 0.85 -18.70
N MET A 208 10.61 1.19 -19.49
CA MET A 208 9.22 0.89 -19.15
C MET A 208 8.90 -0.60 -19.10
N TYR A 209 9.68 -1.45 -19.76
CA TYR A 209 9.49 -2.90 -19.69
C TYR A 209 9.64 -3.48 -18.26
N TYR A 210 10.33 -2.78 -17.37
CA TYR A 210 10.41 -3.15 -15.94
C TYR A 210 9.85 -2.06 -15.01
N MET A 211 9.93 -0.78 -15.38
CA MET A 211 9.43 0.32 -14.54
C MET A 211 7.90 0.44 -14.54
N ASN A 212 7.24 0.03 -15.61
CA ASN A 212 5.78 0.13 -15.78
C ASN A 212 5.26 -0.93 -16.77
N LEU A 213 5.61 -2.20 -16.55
CA LEU A 213 5.22 -3.28 -17.42
C LEU A 213 3.70 -3.36 -17.59
N SER A 214 3.22 -3.33 -18.82
CA SER A 214 1.86 -3.70 -19.20
C SER A 214 1.85 -5.18 -19.59
N ASP A 215 1.05 -5.99 -18.90
CA ASP A 215 0.84 -7.40 -19.20
C ASP A 215 -0.63 -7.65 -19.53
N GLU A 216 -0.92 -7.89 -20.81
CA GLU A 216 -2.30 -8.06 -21.30
C GLU A 216 -3.03 -9.23 -20.66
N LYS A 217 -2.32 -10.34 -20.35
CA LYS A 217 -2.95 -11.51 -19.70
C LYS A 217 -3.39 -11.14 -18.30
N LEU A 218 -2.52 -10.52 -17.51
CA LEU A 218 -2.83 -10.07 -16.16
C LEU A 218 -3.89 -8.94 -16.18
N ALA A 219 -3.84 -8.05 -17.17
CA ALA A 219 -4.86 -7.02 -17.35
C ALA A 219 -6.26 -7.61 -17.58
N ARG A 220 -6.37 -8.68 -18.39
CA ARG A 220 -7.65 -9.38 -18.58
C ARG A 220 -8.10 -10.12 -17.31
N GLN A 221 -7.17 -10.70 -16.57
CA GLN A 221 -7.50 -11.43 -15.33
C GLN A 221 -8.08 -10.53 -14.24
N LYS A 222 -7.57 -9.34 -14.06
CA LYS A 222 -8.08 -8.40 -13.05
C LYS A 222 -9.44 -7.78 -13.42
N GLU A 223 -9.86 -7.89 -14.68
CA GLU A 223 -11.13 -7.39 -15.20
C GLU A 223 -12.10 -8.54 -15.56
N ASN A 224 -11.86 -9.74 -15.04
CA ASN A 224 -12.70 -10.91 -15.32
C ASN A 224 -14.07 -10.79 -14.64
N ASP A 225 -14.99 -11.72 -15.00
CA ASP A 225 -16.36 -11.68 -14.50
C ASP A 225 -16.46 -11.99 -13.01
N GLU A 226 -15.55 -12.80 -12.45
CA GLU A 226 -15.54 -13.11 -11.02
C GLU A 226 -15.19 -11.88 -10.18
N VAL A 227 -14.19 -11.09 -10.58
CA VAL A 227 -13.83 -9.82 -9.95
C VAL A 227 -15.00 -8.84 -9.99
N LYS A 228 -15.64 -8.69 -11.17
CA LYS A 228 -16.79 -7.80 -11.35
C LYS A 228 -18.00 -8.24 -10.51
N THR A 229 -18.28 -9.52 -10.49
CA THR A 229 -19.41 -10.09 -9.72
C THR A 229 -19.17 -9.89 -8.23
N THR A 230 -17.97 -10.21 -7.74
CA THR A 230 -17.60 -10.00 -6.32
C THR A 230 -17.78 -8.54 -5.90
N MET A 231 -17.33 -7.58 -6.71
CA MET A 231 -17.53 -6.15 -6.42
C MET A 231 -19.00 -5.76 -6.42
N LYS A 232 -19.77 -6.22 -7.41
CA LYS A 232 -21.20 -5.92 -7.52
C LYS A 232 -22.02 -6.48 -6.35
N GLU A 233 -21.73 -7.71 -5.95
CA GLU A 233 -22.39 -8.36 -4.82
C GLU A 233 -22.05 -7.64 -3.52
N TRP A 234 -20.78 -7.30 -3.31
CA TRP A 234 -20.34 -6.55 -2.14
C TRP A 234 -21.01 -5.17 -2.07
N ASP A 235 -21.03 -4.44 -3.18
CA ASP A 235 -21.69 -3.12 -3.27
C ASP A 235 -23.18 -3.25 -2.92
N GLY A 236 -23.88 -4.25 -3.46
CA GLY A 236 -25.31 -4.49 -3.19
C GLY A 236 -25.64 -4.84 -1.73
N GLN A 237 -24.69 -5.48 -1.02
CA GLN A 237 -24.87 -5.87 0.37
C GLN A 237 -24.49 -4.79 1.39
N HIS A 238 -23.52 -3.93 1.05
CA HIS A 238 -22.86 -3.06 2.03
C HIS A 238 -22.98 -1.56 1.75
N LEU A 239 -23.34 -1.12 0.53
CA LEU A 239 -23.45 0.28 0.20
C LEU A 239 -24.91 0.74 0.15
N ASP A 240 -25.28 1.55 1.13
CA ASP A 240 -26.53 2.33 1.09
C ASP A 240 -26.22 3.83 0.91
N CYS A 241 -26.47 4.34 -0.29
CA CYS A 241 -26.23 5.75 -0.61
C CYS A 241 -27.44 6.65 -0.30
N ARG A 242 -28.58 6.10 0.13
CA ARG A 242 -29.80 6.89 0.41
C ARG A 242 -29.60 7.95 1.49
N PRO A 243 -28.91 7.68 2.62
CA PRO A 243 -28.69 8.72 3.64
C PRO A 243 -27.83 9.89 3.11
N LEU A 244 -26.82 9.61 2.27
CA LEU A 244 -26.03 10.67 1.61
C LEU A 244 -26.91 11.52 0.69
N LEU A 245 -27.76 10.88 -0.14
CA LEU A 245 -28.69 11.62 -1.01
C LEU A 245 -29.64 12.50 -0.20
N SER A 246 -30.20 12.02 0.90
CA SER A 246 -31.10 12.79 1.77
C SER A 246 -30.43 13.99 2.45
N ARG A 247 -29.11 13.92 2.67
CA ARG A 247 -28.32 15.07 3.16
C ARG A 247 -28.04 16.11 2.09
N LEU A 248 -27.91 15.68 0.82
CA LEU A 248 -27.55 16.56 -0.29
C LEU A 248 -28.77 17.15 -1.01
N PHE A 249 -29.91 16.44 -1.03
CA PHE A 249 -31.09 16.80 -1.83
C PHE A 249 -32.35 16.86 -0.99
N THR A 250 -33.15 17.91 -1.22
CA THR A 250 -34.44 18.09 -0.54
C THR A 250 -35.55 17.21 -1.12
N ASP A 251 -35.44 16.84 -2.39
CA ASP A 251 -36.32 15.92 -3.13
C ASP A 251 -35.63 14.58 -3.41
N THR A 252 -35.93 13.56 -2.61
CA THR A 252 -35.37 12.22 -2.77
C THR A 252 -35.91 11.51 -4.02
N ALA A 253 -37.11 11.86 -4.49
CA ALA A 253 -37.67 11.31 -5.73
C ALA A 253 -36.96 11.87 -6.95
N TYR A 254 -36.62 13.16 -6.97
CA TYR A 254 -35.73 13.76 -7.95
C TYR A 254 -34.38 13.05 -7.96
N ALA A 255 -33.78 12.90 -6.79
CA ALA A 255 -32.46 12.24 -6.65
C ALA A 255 -32.50 10.81 -7.21
N GLY A 256 -33.52 10.01 -6.85
CA GLY A 256 -33.66 8.63 -7.32
C GLY A 256 -33.83 8.48 -8.83
N ARG A 257 -34.42 9.48 -9.50
CA ARG A 257 -34.63 9.45 -10.97
C ARG A 257 -33.46 9.99 -11.79
N ASN A 258 -32.67 10.92 -11.22
CA ASN A 258 -31.72 11.74 -11.99
C ASN A 258 -30.26 11.52 -11.58
N ILE A 259 -29.98 10.79 -10.49
CA ILE A 259 -28.63 10.70 -9.91
C ILE A 259 -28.20 9.23 -9.77
N ASP A 260 -27.04 8.92 -10.33
CA ASP A 260 -26.33 7.71 -9.99
C ASP A 260 -25.70 7.87 -8.60
N ALA A 261 -26.39 7.36 -7.60
CA ALA A 261 -26.02 7.54 -6.20
C ALA A 261 -24.68 6.89 -5.82
N PRO A 262 -24.38 5.63 -6.24
CA PRO A 262 -23.07 5.02 -6.01
C PRO A 262 -21.93 5.82 -6.65
N GLN A 263 -22.11 6.29 -7.88
CA GLN A 263 -21.11 7.09 -8.58
C GLN A 263 -20.88 8.44 -7.89
N LEU A 264 -21.93 9.12 -7.47
CA LEU A 264 -21.82 10.39 -6.76
C LEU A 264 -21.13 10.19 -5.40
N ALA A 265 -21.49 9.16 -4.65
CA ALA A 265 -20.84 8.83 -3.37
C ALA A 265 -19.34 8.56 -3.55
N HIS A 266 -18.98 7.76 -4.55
CA HIS A 266 -17.58 7.48 -4.90
C HIS A 266 -16.80 8.74 -5.29
N ASP A 267 -17.40 9.61 -6.11
CA ASP A 267 -16.76 10.86 -6.55
C ASP A 267 -16.51 11.81 -5.37
N LEU A 268 -17.54 12.04 -4.55
CA LEU A 268 -17.43 12.90 -3.37
C LEU A 268 -16.44 12.35 -2.35
N PHE A 269 -16.40 11.03 -2.17
CA PHE A 269 -15.44 10.37 -1.28
C PHE A 269 -14.00 10.46 -1.81
N SER A 270 -13.81 10.32 -3.12
CA SER A 270 -12.51 10.54 -3.77
C SER A 270 -12.02 11.98 -3.60
N LEU A 271 -12.93 12.96 -3.73
CA LEU A 271 -12.64 14.36 -3.47
C LEU A 271 -12.31 14.61 -2.00
N ALA A 272 -13.04 14.00 -1.06
CA ALA A 272 -12.72 14.08 0.37
C ALA A 272 -11.31 13.54 0.67
N GLY A 273 -10.96 12.40 0.05
CA GLY A 273 -9.65 11.77 0.23
C GLY A 273 -8.49 12.57 -0.34
N ILE A 274 -8.68 13.21 -1.51
CA ILE A 274 -7.58 13.94 -2.18
C ILE A 274 -7.25 15.29 -1.53
N VAL A 275 -8.18 15.91 -0.81
CA VAL A 275 -7.97 17.24 -0.18
C VAL A 275 -6.70 17.30 0.64
N GLN A 276 -6.39 16.26 1.42
CA GLN A 276 -5.18 16.20 2.26
C GLN A 276 -3.87 16.35 1.48
N ASN A 277 -3.92 16.17 0.16
CA ASN A 277 -2.76 16.27 -0.74
C ASN A 277 -2.59 17.67 -1.35
N SER A 278 -3.52 18.58 -1.11
CA SER A 278 -3.59 19.92 -1.70
C SER A 278 -3.12 21.01 -0.73
N GLU A 279 -2.93 22.23 -1.21
CA GLU A 279 -2.54 23.36 -0.37
C GLU A 279 -3.71 23.90 0.47
N ILE A 280 -4.96 23.65 0.04
CA ILE A 280 -6.17 24.05 0.80
C ILE A 280 -6.55 23.04 1.89
N ARG A 281 -5.77 21.99 2.14
CA ARG A 281 -6.03 20.93 3.12
C ARG A 281 -6.34 21.39 4.54
N HIS A 282 -5.79 22.54 4.93
CA HIS A 282 -6.02 23.10 6.28
C HIS A 282 -7.29 23.94 6.39
N SER A 283 -7.91 24.29 5.26
CA SER A 283 -9.09 25.18 5.21
C SER A 283 -10.33 24.54 4.58
N LEU A 284 -10.23 23.27 4.15
CA LEU A 284 -11.31 22.58 3.47
C LEU A 284 -11.32 21.09 3.83
N SER A 285 -12.53 20.58 4.14
CA SER A 285 -12.80 19.15 4.29
C SER A 285 -14.16 18.82 3.72
N LEU A 286 -14.28 17.66 3.09
CA LEU A 286 -15.55 17.10 2.62
C LEU A 286 -15.99 15.89 3.46
N TYR A 287 -15.21 15.47 4.44
CA TYR A 287 -15.54 14.29 5.26
C TYR A 287 -16.80 14.46 6.09
N SER A 288 -17.20 15.70 6.39
CA SER A 288 -18.49 16.01 7.08
C SER A 288 -19.72 15.61 6.28
N LEU A 289 -19.60 15.35 4.98
CA LEU A 289 -20.67 14.82 4.14
C LEU A 289 -21.05 13.38 4.49
N PHE A 290 -20.15 12.64 5.13
CA PHE A 290 -20.29 11.22 5.38
C PHE A 290 -20.41 10.94 6.87
N THR A 291 -21.32 10.06 7.26
CA THR A 291 -21.32 9.48 8.61
C THR A 291 -20.07 8.61 8.81
N PRO A 292 -19.68 8.29 10.06
CA PRO A 292 -18.59 7.36 10.33
C PRO A 292 -18.76 6.00 9.60
N ASP A 293 -20.00 5.48 9.57
CA ASP A 293 -20.28 4.20 8.91
C ASP A 293 -20.13 4.28 7.39
N GLU A 294 -20.65 5.33 6.75
CA GLU A 294 -20.49 5.55 5.30
C GLU A 294 -19.01 5.71 4.91
N ARG A 295 -18.21 6.46 5.67
CA ARG A 295 -16.77 6.58 5.45
C ARG A 295 -16.07 5.23 5.51
N TYR A 296 -16.39 4.44 6.53
CA TYR A 296 -15.82 3.12 6.71
C TYR A 296 -16.20 2.18 5.56
N ARG A 297 -17.46 2.14 5.13
CA ARG A 297 -17.91 1.30 4.02
C ARG A 297 -17.28 1.72 2.69
N LEU A 298 -17.18 3.01 2.41
CA LEU A 298 -16.52 3.51 1.19
C LEU A 298 -15.02 3.21 1.20
N TRP A 299 -14.37 3.29 2.37
CA TRP A 299 -12.99 2.83 2.52
C TRP A 299 -12.85 1.33 2.30
N GLN A 300 -13.72 0.49 2.90
CA GLN A 300 -13.69 -0.96 2.69
C GLN A 300 -13.82 -1.30 1.20
N ARG A 301 -14.78 -0.66 0.52
CA ARG A 301 -14.95 -0.80 -0.92
C ARG A 301 -13.66 -0.52 -1.70
N ALA A 302 -13.01 0.59 -1.41
CA ALA A 302 -11.75 0.96 -2.06
C ALA A 302 -10.63 -0.05 -1.74
N ASN A 303 -10.55 -0.52 -0.49
CA ASN A 303 -9.57 -1.51 -0.06
C ASN A 303 -9.76 -2.84 -0.80
N ILE A 304 -10.99 -3.33 -0.90
CA ILE A 304 -11.36 -4.55 -1.64
C ILE A 304 -11.07 -4.38 -3.13
N TRP A 305 -11.42 -3.24 -3.71
CA TRP A 305 -11.15 -2.96 -5.13
C TRP A 305 -9.65 -3.07 -5.44
N TRP A 306 -8.79 -2.46 -4.62
CA TRP A 306 -7.35 -2.53 -4.79
C TRP A 306 -6.83 -3.95 -4.65
N TYR A 307 -7.32 -4.70 -3.67
CA TYR A 307 -6.94 -6.09 -3.47
C TYR A 307 -7.33 -6.97 -4.68
N LEU A 308 -8.57 -6.86 -5.14
CA LEU A 308 -9.08 -7.62 -6.29
C LEU A 308 -8.35 -7.31 -7.60
N HIS A 309 -7.90 -6.06 -7.79
CA HIS A 309 -7.29 -5.65 -9.07
C HIS A 309 -5.76 -5.77 -9.09
N TYR A 310 -5.09 -5.75 -7.96
CA TYR A 310 -3.62 -5.70 -7.92
C TYR A 310 -2.99 -6.62 -6.86
N GLY A 311 -3.77 -7.15 -5.91
CA GLY A 311 -3.33 -8.10 -4.90
C GLY A 311 -3.35 -9.54 -5.39
N ALA A 312 -2.99 -10.46 -4.49
CA ALA A 312 -3.00 -11.91 -4.75
C ALA A 312 -4.40 -12.52 -4.59
N ALA A 313 -5.45 -11.80 -5.00
CA ALA A 313 -6.84 -12.23 -4.84
C ALA A 313 -7.12 -13.51 -5.63
N PRO A 314 -7.74 -14.56 -5.03
CA PRO A 314 -8.14 -15.75 -5.77
C PRO A 314 -9.03 -15.43 -6.97
N GLN A 315 -9.93 -14.44 -6.85
CA GLN A 315 -10.85 -13.99 -7.89
C GLN A 315 -10.16 -13.48 -9.17
N ASN A 316 -8.92 -12.95 -9.06
CA ASN A 316 -8.11 -12.58 -10.21
C ASN A 316 -7.09 -13.66 -10.62
N GLY A 317 -7.23 -14.87 -10.06
CA GLY A 317 -6.31 -16.00 -10.27
C GLY A 317 -5.04 -15.95 -9.40
N GLY A 318 -4.95 -15.03 -8.42
CA GLY A 318 -3.83 -14.93 -7.47
C GLY A 318 -2.50 -14.45 -8.07
N THR A 319 -2.51 -14.01 -9.33
CA THR A 319 -1.27 -13.81 -10.11
C THR A 319 -0.91 -12.34 -10.37
N GLN A 320 -1.74 -11.37 -9.96
CA GLN A 320 -1.47 -9.94 -10.20
C GLN A 320 -0.11 -9.46 -9.67
N PRO A 321 0.41 -9.94 -8.51
CA PRO A 321 1.74 -9.57 -8.05
C PRO A 321 2.85 -9.85 -9.07
N PHE A 322 2.71 -10.88 -9.91
CA PHE A 322 3.68 -11.21 -10.97
C PHE A 322 3.76 -10.16 -12.09
N SER A 323 2.87 -9.18 -12.13
CA SER A 323 3.05 -7.99 -12.97
C SER A 323 4.38 -7.29 -12.68
N GLN A 324 4.94 -7.45 -11.47
CA GLN A 324 6.21 -6.85 -11.07
C GLN A 324 7.44 -7.77 -11.21
N ARG A 325 7.31 -8.92 -11.88
CA ARG A 325 8.42 -9.88 -12.07
C ARG A 325 9.66 -9.27 -12.73
N ASN A 326 9.46 -8.38 -13.72
CA ASN A 326 10.59 -7.72 -14.41
C ASN A 326 11.25 -6.68 -13.50
N LEU A 327 10.46 -5.94 -12.73
CA LEU A 327 10.98 -4.99 -11.75
C LEU A 327 11.78 -5.71 -10.66
N LEU A 328 11.24 -6.79 -10.11
CA LEU A 328 11.96 -7.59 -9.11
C LEU A 328 13.27 -8.17 -9.68
N ARG A 329 13.25 -8.70 -10.91
CA ARG A 329 14.46 -9.17 -11.58
C ARG A 329 15.50 -8.05 -11.74
N ASN A 330 15.06 -6.85 -12.18
CA ASN A 330 15.94 -5.69 -12.29
C ASN A 330 16.52 -5.28 -10.91
N ILE A 331 15.73 -5.31 -9.84
CA ILE A 331 16.21 -5.04 -8.48
C ILE A 331 17.30 -6.02 -8.07
N ILE A 332 17.09 -7.32 -8.27
CA ILE A 332 18.05 -8.39 -7.92
C ILE A 332 19.35 -8.24 -8.72
N THR A 333 19.25 -8.21 -10.06
CA THR A 333 20.44 -8.16 -10.92
C THR A 333 21.24 -6.87 -10.73
N THR A 334 20.57 -5.75 -10.48
CA THR A 334 21.25 -4.48 -10.18
C THR A 334 21.93 -4.54 -8.81
N ALA A 335 21.27 -5.13 -7.80
CA ALA A 335 21.87 -5.28 -6.48
C ALA A 335 23.14 -6.14 -6.53
N ASP A 336 23.10 -7.29 -7.23
CA ASP A 336 24.27 -8.15 -7.40
C ASP A 336 25.44 -7.41 -8.09
N SER A 337 25.14 -6.66 -9.16
CA SER A 337 26.13 -5.87 -9.88
C SER A 337 26.72 -4.74 -9.00
N CYS A 338 25.88 -4.01 -8.27
CA CYS A 338 26.33 -2.93 -7.39
C CYS A 338 27.14 -3.48 -6.20
N LEU A 339 26.71 -4.60 -5.63
CA LEU A 339 27.44 -5.25 -4.55
C LEU A 339 28.84 -5.76 -4.98
N ALA A 340 29.10 -5.98 -6.26
CA ALA A 340 30.45 -6.30 -6.75
C ALA A 340 31.39 -5.08 -6.74
N LEU A 341 30.88 -3.87 -6.63
CA LEU A 341 31.68 -2.64 -6.58
C LEU A 341 32.28 -2.40 -5.19
N SER A 342 33.40 -1.70 -5.14
CA SER A 342 34.04 -1.25 -3.88
C SER A 342 33.18 -0.22 -3.13
N ARG A 343 32.39 0.57 -3.84
CA ARG A 343 31.45 1.56 -3.32
C ARG A 343 30.10 1.44 -4.04
N PRO A 344 29.21 0.57 -3.54
CA PRO A 344 27.94 0.26 -4.22
C PRO A 344 26.97 1.44 -4.38
N GLY A 345 26.89 2.35 -3.40
CA GLY A 345 26.01 3.53 -3.46
C GLY A 345 24.53 3.21 -3.36
N ALA A 346 23.71 3.78 -4.26
CA ALA A 346 22.28 3.56 -4.26
C ALA A 346 21.68 3.50 -5.67
N THR A 347 20.61 2.71 -5.82
CA THR A 347 19.75 2.72 -7.01
C THR A 347 18.34 3.10 -6.60
N LEU A 348 17.82 4.20 -7.18
CA LEU A 348 16.51 4.74 -6.87
C LEU A 348 15.59 4.58 -8.08
N ARG A 349 14.34 4.16 -7.84
CA ARG A 349 13.32 3.99 -8.89
C ARG A 349 12.04 4.68 -8.48
N PHE A 350 11.39 5.37 -9.44
CA PHE A 350 10.19 6.18 -9.17
C PHE A 350 9.06 5.86 -10.14
N GLY A 351 7.90 5.52 -9.60
CA GLY A 351 6.75 5.13 -10.39
C GLY A 351 5.42 5.33 -9.67
N HIS A 352 4.61 4.27 -9.63
CA HIS A 352 3.19 4.36 -9.29
C HIS A 352 2.78 3.37 -8.20
N GLU A 353 1.60 3.63 -7.60
CA GLU A 353 0.92 2.70 -6.68
C GLU A 353 0.67 1.33 -7.31
N THR A 354 0.36 1.31 -8.60
CA THR A 354 0.14 0.09 -9.40
C THR A 354 1.39 -0.77 -9.58
N MET A 355 2.55 -0.28 -9.13
CA MET A 355 3.82 -1.00 -9.08
C MET A 355 4.21 -1.33 -7.63
N VAL A 356 4.20 -0.32 -6.72
CA VAL A 356 4.59 -0.52 -5.31
C VAL A 356 3.73 -1.59 -4.65
N MET A 357 2.40 -1.51 -4.83
CA MET A 357 1.47 -2.41 -4.17
C MET A 357 1.66 -3.88 -4.61
N PRO A 358 1.61 -4.23 -5.92
CA PRO A 358 1.84 -5.62 -6.31
C PRO A 358 3.30 -6.05 -6.09
N LEU A 359 4.30 -5.17 -6.09
CA LEU A 359 5.67 -5.52 -5.68
C LEU A 359 5.75 -5.89 -4.20
N THR A 360 5.04 -5.15 -3.34
CA THR A 360 4.92 -5.48 -1.90
C THR A 360 4.30 -6.86 -1.71
N CYS A 361 3.24 -7.17 -2.47
CA CYS A 361 2.62 -8.50 -2.45
C CYS A 361 3.53 -9.59 -3.03
N LEU A 362 4.30 -9.31 -4.10
CA LEU A 362 5.23 -10.27 -4.71
C LEU A 362 6.40 -10.62 -3.78
N LEU A 363 6.89 -9.64 -3.02
CA LEU A 363 7.90 -9.81 -1.98
C LEU A 363 7.31 -10.36 -0.68
N ASP A 364 5.99 -10.46 -0.59
CA ASP A 364 5.22 -10.85 0.60
C ASP A 364 5.65 -10.08 1.87
N LEU A 365 5.91 -8.78 1.72
CA LEU A 365 6.31 -7.95 2.85
C LEU A 365 5.16 -7.89 3.86
N ASN A 366 5.45 -8.23 5.12
CA ASN A 366 4.48 -8.28 6.21
C ASN A 366 3.27 -9.19 5.92
N GLY A 367 3.42 -10.23 5.09
CA GLY A 367 2.34 -11.14 4.71
C GLY A 367 1.32 -10.52 3.74
N SER A 368 1.70 -9.45 3.00
CA SER A 368 0.77 -8.77 2.08
C SER A 368 0.41 -9.58 0.83
N GLY A 369 1.15 -10.65 0.53
CA GLY A 369 0.86 -11.61 -0.56
C GLY A 369 -0.25 -12.61 -0.23
N ILE A 370 -0.93 -12.47 0.91
CA ILE A 370 -1.98 -13.40 1.36
C ILE A 370 -3.13 -13.50 0.36
N GLN A 371 -3.63 -14.74 0.17
CA GLN A 371 -4.85 -15.03 -0.58
C GLN A 371 -6.06 -15.06 0.36
N VAL A 372 -7.05 -14.22 0.09
CA VAL A 372 -8.28 -14.10 0.88
C VAL A 372 -9.48 -14.34 -0.02
N PHE A 373 -10.19 -15.45 0.21
CA PHE A 373 -11.37 -15.82 -0.58
C PHE A 373 -12.60 -14.97 -0.23
N CYS A 374 -12.83 -14.73 1.05
CA CYS A 374 -13.93 -13.88 1.52
C CYS A 374 -13.43 -12.46 1.71
N VAL A 375 -13.78 -11.54 0.81
CA VAL A 375 -13.28 -10.15 0.81
C VAL A 375 -13.69 -9.36 2.06
N ASP A 376 -14.78 -9.74 2.73
CA ASP A 376 -15.19 -9.13 4.01
C ASP A 376 -14.18 -9.36 5.14
N SER A 377 -13.40 -10.45 5.04
CA SER A 377 -12.37 -10.77 6.03
C SER A 377 -11.01 -10.11 5.75
N LEU A 378 -10.88 -9.35 4.66
CA LEU A 378 -9.61 -8.79 4.19
C LEU A 378 -8.91 -7.94 5.25
N GLU A 379 -9.65 -7.03 5.87
CA GLU A 379 -9.13 -6.19 6.97
C GLU A 379 -8.74 -7.01 8.20
N ALA A 380 -9.59 -7.97 8.60
CA ALA A 380 -9.32 -8.86 9.72
C ALA A 380 -8.06 -9.73 9.50
N LYS A 381 -7.70 -9.98 8.24
CA LYS A 381 -6.45 -10.64 7.84
C LYS A 381 -5.25 -9.69 7.79
N GLY A 382 -5.44 -8.42 8.13
CA GLY A 382 -4.38 -7.42 8.18
C GLY A 382 -4.04 -6.75 6.85
N TRP A 383 -4.78 -7.04 5.77
CA TRP A 383 -4.54 -6.39 4.49
C TRP A 383 -5.23 -5.03 4.44
N ILE A 384 -4.46 -3.96 4.61
CA ILE A 384 -4.91 -2.57 4.65
C ILE A 384 -4.10 -1.78 3.63
N GLY A 385 -4.71 -1.51 2.47
CA GLY A 385 -4.03 -0.87 1.34
C GLY A 385 -3.40 0.49 1.68
N SER A 386 -4.05 1.31 2.48
CA SER A 386 -3.51 2.60 2.91
C SER A 386 -2.22 2.50 3.75
N ARG A 387 -1.93 1.36 4.37
CA ARG A 387 -0.66 1.08 5.04
C ARG A 387 0.42 0.56 4.10
N ILE A 388 0.03 0.03 2.94
CA ILE A 388 0.93 -0.54 1.94
C ILE A 388 1.40 0.54 0.96
N PHE A 389 0.47 1.32 0.39
CA PHE A 389 0.78 2.22 -0.73
C PHE A 389 0.16 3.63 -0.59
N PRO A 390 0.38 4.37 0.51
CA PRO A 390 0.02 5.78 0.59
C PRO A 390 0.72 6.60 -0.52
N MET A 391 0.43 7.89 -0.66
CA MET A 391 1.25 8.77 -1.50
C MET A 391 2.71 8.69 -1.09
N ALA A 392 3.65 8.77 -2.02
CA ALA A 392 5.10 8.60 -1.82
C ALA A 392 5.51 7.27 -1.17
N ALA A 393 4.63 6.25 -1.17
CA ALA A 393 4.96 4.92 -0.64
C ALA A 393 6.24 4.39 -1.27
N ASN A 394 7.05 3.70 -0.48
CA ASN A 394 8.32 3.19 -0.97
C ASN A 394 8.72 1.87 -0.32
N ILE A 395 9.52 1.11 -1.07
CA ILE A 395 10.22 -0.08 -0.62
C ILE A 395 11.71 0.22 -0.69
N GLN A 396 12.43 0.00 0.41
CA GLN A 396 13.89 0.12 0.45
C GLN A 396 14.47 -1.23 0.86
N LEU A 397 15.32 -1.80 0.00
CA LEU A 397 16.15 -2.94 0.34
C LEU A 397 17.53 -2.40 0.70
N VAL A 398 17.89 -2.49 1.95
CA VAL A 398 19.17 -2.00 2.50
C VAL A 398 20.12 -3.17 2.69
N PHE A 399 21.29 -3.10 2.08
CA PHE A 399 22.27 -4.19 2.07
C PHE A 399 23.43 -3.87 3.00
N TYR A 400 23.88 -4.88 3.74
CA TYR A 400 24.89 -4.76 4.78
C TYR A 400 26.04 -5.71 4.54
N ARG A 401 27.27 -5.25 4.82
CA ARG A 401 28.49 -6.06 4.81
C ARG A 401 29.23 -5.92 6.13
N ASN A 402 30.04 -6.95 6.41
CA ASN A 402 30.99 -6.87 7.52
C ASN A 402 32.40 -6.60 6.95
N PRO A 403 32.92 -5.36 7.05
CA PRO A 403 34.24 -5.02 6.48
C PRO A 403 35.41 -5.81 7.10
N ARG A 404 35.22 -6.33 8.31
CA ARG A 404 36.23 -7.15 8.99
C ARG A 404 36.16 -8.63 8.60
N ARG A 405 35.07 -9.04 7.93
CA ARG A 405 34.85 -10.42 7.45
C ARG A 405 34.34 -10.38 6.00
N PRO A 406 35.22 -10.10 5.03
CA PRO A 406 34.79 -9.86 3.64
C PRO A 406 34.11 -11.08 2.97
N HIS A 407 34.33 -12.29 3.51
CA HIS A 407 33.68 -13.52 3.04
C HIS A 407 32.40 -13.88 3.81
N ALA A 408 31.97 -13.05 4.78
CA ALA A 408 30.70 -13.27 5.45
C ALA A 408 29.54 -12.93 4.47
N ASP A 409 28.39 -13.58 4.71
CA ASP A 409 27.18 -13.34 3.92
C ASP A 409 26.83 -11.85 3.88
N VAL A 410 26.43 -11.37 2.72
CA VAL A 410 25.74 -10.07 2.61
C VAL A 410 24.36 -10.21 3.25
N LEU A 411 23.99 -9.24 4.06
CA LEU A 411 22.65 -9.22 4.66
C LEU A 411 21.78 -8.15 3.99
N VAL A 412 20.49 -8.42 3.92
CA VAL A 412 19.49 -7.47 3.42
C VAL A 412 18.41 -7.23 4.47
N LYS A 413 17.94 -6.00 4.57
CA LYS A 413 16.76 -5.57 5.34
C LYS A 413 15.77 -4.92 4.40
N ALA A 414 14.50 -5.32 4.49
CA ALA A 414 13.42 -4.65 3.77
C ALA A 414 12.77 -3.58 4.66
N LEU A 415 12.52 -2.41 4.08
CA LEU A 415 11.66 -1.37 4.66
C LEU A 415 10.48 -1.14 3.73
N LEU A 416 9.28 -1.08 4.28
CA LEU A 416 8.07 -0.63 3.61
C LEU A 416 7.64 0.70 4.23
N ASN A 417 7.58 1.74 3.42
CA ASN A 417 7.29 3.10 3.90
C ASN A 417 8.24 3.55 5.03
N GLU A 418 9.52 3.18 4.91
CA GLU A 418 10.60 3.47 5.86
C GLU A 418 10.48 2.77 7.24
N GLU A 419 9.51 1.86 7.41
CA GLU A 419 9.36 0.98 8.58
C GLU A 419 9.85 -0.45 8.26
N GLU A 420 10.38 -1.16 9.25
CA GLU A 420 10.89 -2.53 9.07
C GLU A 420 9.77 -3.47 8.60
N ALA A 421 10.07 -4.23 7.55
CA ALA A 421 9.15 -5.21 7.00
C ALA A 421 9.72 -6.64 7.09
N THR A 422 8.86 -7.59 7.44
CA THR A 422 9.20 -9.01 7.36
C THR A 422 9.19 -9.49 5.92
N MET A 423 10.06 -10.46 5.60
CA MET A 423 10.06 -11.20 4.33
C MET A 423 9.79 -12.69 4.60
N PRO A 424 9.24 -13.45 3.63
CA PRO A 424 8.97 -14.89 3.77
C PRO A 424 10.26 -15.72 3.63
N LEU A 425 11.33 -15.30 4.26
CA LEU A 425 12.65 -15.90 4.22
C LEU A 425 13.12 -16.23 5.65
N PRO A 426 14.00 -17.22 5.83
CA PRO A 426 14.62 -17.47 7.14
C PRO A 426 15.41 -16.24 7.59
N ALA A 427 14.97 -15.61 8.67
CA ALA A 427 15.70 -14.51 9.29
C ALA A 427 17.01 -15.01 9.91
N THR A 428 17.99 -14.11 10.03
CA THR A 428 19.19 -14.36 10.85
C THR A 428 18.83 -14.35 12.34
N ALA A 429 19.81 -14.51 13.23
CA ALA A 429 19.60 -14.35 14.67
C ALA A 429 19.14 -12.92 15.05
N THR A 430 19.37 -11.92 14.19
CA THR A 430 18.88 -10.55 14.36
C THR A 430 17.61 -10.37 13.53
N PRO A 431 16.47 -9.99 14.12
CA PRO A 431 15.22 -9.79 13.41
C PRO A 431 15.36 -8.79 12.25
N PHE A 432 14.59 -8.99 11.19
CA PHE A 432 14.57 -8.16 9.96
C PHE A 432 15.86 -8.18 9.11
N TYR A 433 16.84 -9.01 9.46
CA TYR A 433 18.03 -9.23 8.64
C TYR A 433 18.00 -10.61 8.01
N TYR A 434 18.13 -10.66 6.71
CA TYR A 434 18.08 -11.88 5.88
C TYR A 434 19.38 -12.04 5.12
N ARG A 435 19.75 -13.27 4.76
CA ARG A 435 20.90 -13.51 3.87
C ARG A 435 20.51 -13.22 2.45
N TRP A 436 21.39 -12.47 1.77
CA TRP A 436 21.24 -12.19 0.33
C TRP A 436 21.77 -13.30 -0.56
#